data_1540d4d1914c409b8552490a5a2b79d8
#
_entry.id   1540d4d1914c409b8552490a5a2b79d8
#
_cell.length_a   1.000
_cell.length_b   1.000
_cell.length_c   1.000
_cell.angle_alpha   90.00
_cell.angle_beta   90.00
_cell.angle_gamma   90.00
#
_symmetry.space_group_name_H-M   'P 1'
#
loop_
_entity.id
_entity.type
_entity.pdbx_description
1 polymer ?
#
loop_
_entity_poly.entity_id
_entity_poly.type
_entity_poly.pdbx_seq_one_letter_code
_entity_poly.pdbx_strand_id
1 'polypeptide(L)'
;PPPPPAPPPPPAPPPPPAPPPPPAAAPAPSHPQQPGWHRPGPAVRAALEQRARPCLTRQADEGDLPAIGEFEAEIARISFGEDAVDDPARHASRVGRSMEKSREGMIVAHRPGGEVVGWCWVSVNQNQMTGDRYANFRSLAVAPLDNRADVAELLLTEGLEFCLANGITEVVGRVHVGNVPMRTVYRKFGFDPATLTMKLRLPEEDPR
;
A
#
# COMPACT_ATOMS: atom_id res chain seq x y z
N PRO A 1 36.45 74.56 -0.37
CA PRO A 1 36.71 73.35 -1.14
C PRO A 1 35.87 72.15 -0.57
N PRO A 2 35.25 71.34 -1.43
CA PRO A 2 34.51 70.14 -0.95
C PRO A 2 35.50 69.11 -0.39
N PRO A 3 35.04 68.27 0.54
CA PRO A 3 35.88 67.19 1.08
C PRO A 3 36.21 66.12 0.02
N PRO A 4 37.36 65.45 0.12
CA PRO A 4 37.72 64.39 -0.84
C PRO A 4 36.76 63.21 -0.82
N PRO A 5 36.59 62.52 -1.94
CA PRO A 5 35.71 61.37 -2.00
C PRO A 5 36.24 60.22 -1.11
N ALA A 6 35.32 59.47 -0.48
CA ALA A 6 35.64 58.33 0.37
C ALA A 6 36.32 57.22 -0.46
N PRO A 7 37.27 56.47 0.14
CA PRO A 7 37.91 55.35 -0.54
C PRO A 7 36.92 54.21 -0.86
N PRO A 8 37.13 53.48 -1.95
CA PRO A 8 36.26 52.37 -2.32
C PRO A 8 36.26 51.24 -1.23
N PRO A 9 35.15 50.54 -1.04
CA PRO A 9 35.12 49.45 -0.09
C PRO A 9 36.05 48.29 -0.47
N PRO A 10 36.59 47.56 0.48
CA PRO A 10 37.43 46.41 0.20
C PRO A 10 36.68 45.31 -0.57
N PRO A 11 37.38 44.52 -1.40
CA PRO A 11 36.79 43.44 -2.15
C PRO A 11 36.18 42.39 -1.20
N ALA A 12 35.05 41.81 -1.54
CA ALA A 12 34.37 40.77 -0.78
C ALA A 12 35.28 39.53 -0.68
N PRO A 13 35.28 38.83 0.46
CA PRO A 13 36.04 37.58 0.62
C PRO A 13 35.53 36.52 -0.39
N PRO A 14 36.41 35.64 -0.87
CA PRO A 14 35.99 34.55 -1.76
C PRO A 14 34.98 33.64 -1.07
N PRO A 15 34.04 33.05 -1.83
CA PRO A 15 33.08 32.12 -1.28
C PRO A 15 33.77 30.90 -0.70
N PRO A 16 33.22 30.27 0.39
CA PRO A 16 33.76 29.06 0.95
C PRO A 16 33.79 27.92 -0.08
N PRO A 17 34.74 27.00 0.00
CA PRO A 17 34.79 25.84 -0.89
C PRO A 17 33.49 25.02 -0.75
N ALA A 18 33.03 24.48 -1.87
CA ALA A 18 31.84 23.61 -1.89
C ALA A 18 32.07 22.38 -0.98
N PRO A 19 31.08 21.93 -0.23
CA PRO A 19 31.20 20.71 0.57
C PRO A 19 31.53 19.53 -0.34
N PRO A 20 32.32 18.55 0.16
CA PRO A 20 32.62 17.34 -0.60
C PRO A 20 31.33 16.62 -0.97
N PRO A 21 31.26 15.95 -2.12
CA PRO A 21 30.11 15.14 -2.49
C PRO A 21 29.86 14.06 -1.41
N PRO A 22 28.60 13.74 -1.12
CA PRO A 22 28.30 12.67 -0.19
C PRO A 22 28.96 11.36 -0.65
N PRO A 23 29.45 10.51 0.29
CA PRO A 23 30.02 9.22 -0.06
C PRO A 23 29.00 8.44 -0.90
N ALA A 24 29.48 7.79 -1.95
CA ALA A 24 28.65 6.92 -2.78
C ALA A 24 27.89 5.97 -1.86
N ALA A 25 26.57 5.92 -2.01
CA ALA A 25 25.74 5.01 -1.23
C ALA A 25 26.30 3.59 -1.37
N ALA A 26 26.60 2.94 -0.24
CA ALA A 26 26.98 1.54 -0.27
C ALA A 26 25.90 0.76 -1.03
N PRO A 27 26.25 -0.19 -1.90
CA PRO A 27 25.26 -1.03 -2.56
C PRO A 27 24.38 -1.66 -1.48
N ALA A 28 23.06 -1.56 -1.67
CA ALA A 28 22.11 -2.19 -0.76
C ALA A 28 22.50 -3.67 -0.62
N PRO A 29 22.45 -4.23 0.62
CA PRO A 29 22.76 -5.64 0.80
C PRO A 29 21.90 -6.44 -0.15
N SER A 30 22.54 -7.19 -1.04
CA SER A 30 21.87 -8.12 -1.93
C SER A 30 21.29 -9.25 -1.06
N HIS A 31 20.03 -9.07 -0.64
CA HIS A 31 19.28 -10.20 -0.12
C HIS A 31 19.16 -11.24 -1.24
N PRO A 32 19.34 -12.54 -0.92
CA PRO A 32 19.07 -13.57 -1.91
C PRO A 32 17.65 -13.32 -2.42
N GLN A 33 17.55 -13.01 -3.71
CA GLN A 33 16.25 -12.76 -4.36
C GLN A 33 15.44 -14.04 -4.19
N GLN A 34 14.44 -14.01 -3.30
CA GLN A 34 13.41 -15.02 -3.31
C GLN A 34 12.73 -14.94 -4.67
N PRO A 35 12.42 -16.09 -5.31
CA PRO A 35 11.71 -16.04 -6.58
C PRO A 35 10.44 -15.19 -6.39
N GLY A 36 10.36 -14.08 -7.12
CA GLY A 36 9.21 -13.19 -7.08
C GLY A 36 7.92 -13.97 -7.41
N TRP A 37 6.79 -13.40 -7.07
CA TRP A 37 5.51 -13.99 -7.44
C TRP A 37 5.42 -14.20 -8.96
N HIS A 38 4.97 -15.38 -9.35
CA HIS A 38 4.71 -15.72 -10.74
C HIS A 38 3.22 -15.97 -10.92
N ARG A 39 2.69 -15.53 -12.07
CA ARG A 39 1.29 -15.82 -12.42
C ARG A 39 1.05 -17.32 -12.34
N PRO A 40 0.06 -17.79 -11.58
CA PRO A 40 -0.24 -19.21 -11.50
C PRO A 40 -0.70 -19.74 -12.86
N GLY A 41 -0.19 -20.90 -13.25
CA GLY A 41 -0.70 -21.58 -14.43
C GLY A 41 -2.16 -22.03 -14.26
N PRO A 42 -2.88 -22.39 -15.35
CA PRO A 42 -4.31 -22.69 -15.30
C PRO A 42 -4.69 -23.76 -14.27
N ALA A 43 -3.89 -24.81 -14.13
CA ALA A 43 -4.15 -25.89 -13.16
C ALA A 43 -4.03 -25.42 -11.71
N VAL A 44 -3.01 -24.60 -11.41
CA VAL A 44 -2.82 -24.02 -10.06
C VAL A 44 -3.93 -23.05 -9.75
N ARG A 45 -4.34 -22.23 -10.71
CA ARG A 45 -5.47 -21.32 -10.61
C ARG A 45 -6.77 -22.07 -10.30
N ALA A 46 -7.11 -23.10 -11.08
CA ALA A 46 -8.30 -23.92 -10.85
C ALA A 46 -8.29 -24.60 -9.46
N ALA A 47 -7.12 -25.07 -9.01
CA ALA A 47 -6.98 -25.66 -7.68
C ALA A 47 -7.22 -24.61 -6.57
N LEU A 48 -6.75 -23.37 -6.74
CA LEU A 48 -6.99 -22.28 -5.81
C LEU A 48 -8.48 -21.91 -5.74
N GLU A 49 -9.12 -21.73 -6.89
CA GLU A 49 -10.57 -21.47 -6.99
C GLU A 49 -11.39 -22.58 -6.34
N GLN A 50 -10.97 -23.85 -6.51
CA GLN A 50 -11.63 -24.98 -5.87
C GLN A 50 -11.52 -24.96 -4.34
N ARG A 51 -10.36 -24.58 -3.79
CA ARG A 51 -10.16 -24.44 -2.34
C ARG A 51 -10.91 -23.25 -1.76
N ALA A 52 -11.02 -22.17 -2.52
CA ALA A 52 -11.76 -20.96 -2.12
C ALA A 52 -13.29 -21.13 -2.16
N ARG A 53 -13.82 -22.23 -2.73
CA ARG A 53 -15.27 -22.47 -2.79
C ARG A 53 -15.94 -22.49 -1.40
N PRO A 54 -17.20 -22.01 -1.31
CA PRO A 54 -18.08 -21.59 -2.42
C PRO A 54 -17.88 -20.14 -2.87
N CYS A 55 -16.82 -19.44 -2.41
CA CYS A 55 -16.60 -18.04 -2.74
C CYS A 55 -16.16 -17.84 -4.20
N LEU A 56 -16.65 -16.77 -4.81
CA LEU A 56 -16.30 -16.29 -6.14
C LEU A 56 -15.76 -14.87 -6.01
N THR A 57 -14.99 -14.41 -7.00
CA THR A 57 -14.48 -13.03 -7.06
C THR A 57 -15.11 -12.24 -8.18
N ARG A 58 -15.29 -10.95 -7.97
CA ARG A 58 -15.70 -9.97 -8.98
C ARG A 58 -15.18 -8.58 -8.64
N GLN A 59 -15.25 -7.67 -9.59
CA GLN A 59 -15.05 -6.25 -9.33
C GLN A 59 -16.10 -5.76 -8.33
N ALA A 60 -15.67 -4.89 -7.40
CA ALA A 60 -16.55 -4.27 -6.43
C ALA A 60 -17.48 -3.24 -7.07
N ASP A 61 -18.67 -3.08 -6.52
CA ASP A 61 -19.62 -2.03 -6.90
C ASP A 61 -20.11 -1.23 -5.67
N GLU A 62 -20.95 -0.24 -5.90
CA GLU A 62 -21.44 0.64 -4.83
C GLU A 62 -22.29 -0.09 -3.79
N GLY A 63 -22.96 -1.18 -4.17
CA GLY A 63 -23.73 -2.02 -3.26
C GLY A 63 -22.88 -2.75 -2.23
N ASP A 64 -21.56 -2.91 -2.50
CA ASP A 64 -20.62 -3.56 -1.60
C ASP A 64 -20.08 -2.61 -0.52
N LEU A 65 -20.23 -1.30 -0.67
CA LEU A 65 -19.63 -0.29 0.22
C LEU A 65 -19.92 -0.50 1.70
N PRO A 66 -21.12 -0.92 2.13
CA PRO A 66 -21.36 -1.21 3.55
C PRO A 66 -20.45 -2.32 4.08
N ALA A 67 -20.33 -3.44 3.37
CA ALA A 67 -19.45 -4.55 3.77
C ALA A 67 -17.96 -4.17 3.70
N ILE A 68 -17.57 -3.43 2.68
CA ILE A 68 -16.20 -2.90 2.54
C ILE A 68 -15.86 -1.96 3.71
N GLY A 69 -16.81 -1.14 4.15
CA GLY A 69 -16.63 -0.26 5.30
C GLY A 69 -16.31 -1.02 6.58
N GLU A 70 -16.98 -2.14 6.83
CA GLU A 70 -16.71 -3.03 7.97
C GLU A 70 -15.30 -3.64 7.88
N PHE A 71 -14.87 -4.12 6.71
CA PHE A 71 -13.52 -4.64 6.51
C PHE A 71 -12.44 -3.57 6.72
N GLU A 72 -12.65 -2.36 6.25
CA GLU A 72 -11.71 -1.25 6.45
C GLU A 72 -11.62 -0.84 7.91
N ALA A 73 -12.73 -0.84 8.66
CA ALA A 73 -12.73 -0.59 10.10
C ALA A 73 -11.98 -1.71 10.87
N GLU A 74 -12.16 -2.98 10.48
CA GLU A 74 -11.39 -4.10 11.06
C GLU A 74 -9.89 -3.94 10.79
N ILE A 75 -9.49 -3.61 9.55
CA ILE A 75 -8.09 -3.35 9.18
C ILE A 75 -7.53 -2.20 10.03
N ALA A 76 -8.30 -1.14 10.22
CA ALA A 76 -7.89 0.00 11.04
C ALA A 76 -7.64 -0.42 12.50
N ARG A 77 -8.56 -1.17 13.11
CA ARG A 77 -8.42 -1.70 14.48
C ARG A 77 -7.19 -2.58 14.65
N ILE A 78 -6.95 -3.50 13.71
CA ILE A 78 -5.76 -4.38 13.72
C ILE A 78 -4.46 -3.56 13.60
N SER A 79 -4.46 -2.49 12.81
CA SER A 79 -3.26 -1.71 12.50
C SER A 79 -2.96 -0.61 13.51
N PHE A 80 -3.97 -0.01 14.12
CA PHE A 80 -3.84 1.20 14.94
C PHE A 80 -4.41 1.07 16.36
N GLY A 81 -5.11 -0.03 16.68
CA GLY A 81 -5.68 -0.25 18.00
C GLY A 81 -6.66 0.86 18.39
N GLU A 82 -6.45 1.48 19.56
CA GLU A 82 -7.30 2.55 20.09
C GLU A 82 -7.24 3.86 19.27
N ASP A 83 -6.15 4.07 18.50
CA ASP A 83 -6.01 5.23 17.60
C ASP A 83 -6.81 5.04 16.28
N ALA A 84 -7.47 3.90 16.09
CA ALA A 84 -8.21 3.60 14.87
C ALA A 84 -9.48 4.44 14.74
N VAL A 85 -9.81 4.82 13.51
CA VAL A 85 -11.16 5.31 13.20
C VAL A 85 -12.05 4.08 13.09
N ASP A 86 -12.88 3.85 14.11
CA ASP A 86 -13.81 2.71 14.19
C ASP A 86 -15.22 3.15 13.75
N ASP A 87 -15.34 3.59 12.51
CA ASP A 87 -16.61 4.00 11.88
C ASP A 87 -16.70 3.43 10.46
N PRO A 88 -17.40 2.30 10.26
CA PRO A 88 -17.57 1.68 8.96
C PRO A 88 -18.17 2.62 7.91
N ALA A 89 -19.12 3.49 8.28
CA ALA A 89 -19.75 4.40 7.33
C ALA A 89 -18.76 5.45 6.80
N ARG A 90 -17.85 5.92 7.65
CA ARG A 90 -16.77 6.83 7.25
C ARG A 90 -15.77 6.13 6.30
N HIS A 91 -15.44 4.87 6.57
CA HIS A 91 -14.60 4.07 5.68
C HIS A 91 -15.29 3.80 4.35
N ALA A 92 -16.55 3.38 4.34
CA ALA A 92 -17.35 3.19 3.13
C ALA A 92 -17.41 4.45 2.26
N SER A 93 -17.68 5.61 2.87
CA SER A 93 -17.67 6.91 2.17
C SER A 93 -16.30 7.25 1.56
N ARG A 94 -15.19 6.96 2.27
CA ARG A 94 -13.83 7.17 1.75
C ARG A 94 -13.55 6.27 0.54
N VAL A 95 -13.92 4.99 0.62
CA VAL A 95 -13.74 4.03 -0.48
C VAL A 95 -14.63 4.43 -1.66
N GLY A 96 -15.89 4.80 -1.43
CA GLY A 96 -16.82 5.24 -2.46
C GLY A 96 -16.27 6.39 -3.31
N ARG A 97 -15.72 7.44 -2.68
CA ARG A 97 -15.05 8.53 -3.41
C ARG A 97 -13.84 8.09 -4.24
N SER A 98 -13.18 7.00 -3.84
CA SER A 98 -12.08 6.43 -4.63
C SER A 98 -12.61 5.57 -5.77
N MET A 99 -13.70 4.86 -5.55
CA MET A 99 -14.40 4.03 -6.54
C MET A 99 -14.94 4.85 -7.72
N GLU A 100 -15.46 6.04 -7.45
CA GLU A 100 -15.88 7.00 -8.48
C GLU A 100 -14.75 7.39 -9.45
N LYS A 101 -13.51 7.41 -8.96
CA LYS A 101 -12.34 7.79 -9.74
C LYS A 101 -11.69 6.63 -10.46
N SER A 102 -11.63 5.49 -9.82
CA SER A 102 -10.98 4.28 -10.34
C SER A 102 -11.39 3.08 -9.48
N ARG A 103 -12.17 2.17 -10.06
CA ARG A 103 -12.63 0.94 -9.40
C ARG A 103 -11.93 -0.33 -9.86
N GLU A 104 -11.10 -0.25 -10.89
CA GLU A 104 -10.61 -1.42 -11.64
C GLU A 104 -9.81 -2.40 -10.77
N GLY A 105 -9.10 -1.90 -9.77
CA GLY A 105 -8.34 -2.72 -8.82
C GLY A 105 -9.07 -3.00 -7.50
N MET A 106 -10.40 -2.78 -7.45
CA MET A 106 -11.26 -3.04 -6.30
C MET A 106 -12.02 -4.34 -6.51
N ILE A 107 -11.72 -5.35 -5.71
CA ILE A 107 -12.16 -6.73 -5.90
C ILE A 107 -12.81 -7.23 -4.61
N VAL A 108 -13.95 -7.88 -4.73
CA VAL A 108 -14.62 -8.55 -3.61
C VAL A 108 -14.69 -10.06 -3.85
N ALA A 109 -14.60 -10.82 -2.75
CA ALA A 109 -15.02 -12.20 -2.71
C ALA A 109 -16.43 -12.28 -2.13
N HIS A 110 -17.30 -13.05 -2.75
CA HIS A 110 -18.71 -13.18 -2.33
C HIS A 110 -19.17 -14.64 -2.38
N ARG A 111 -20.15 -14.98 -1.56
CA ARG A 111 -20.87 -16.26 -1.66
C ARG A 111 -21.86 -16.26 -2.82
N PRO A 112 -22.34 -17.42 -3.27
CA PRO A 112 -23.35 -17.50 -4.34
C PRO A 112 -24.61 -16.66 -4.12
N GLY A 113 -24.97 -16.38 -2.86
CA GLY A 113 -26.08 -15.50 -2.48
C GLY A 113 -25.79 -14.00 -2.54
N GLY A 114 -24.57 -13.60 -2.96
CA GLY A 114 -24.17 -12.19 -3.05
C GLY A 114 -23.54 -11.60 -1.80
N GLU A 115 -23.54 -12.32 -0.67
CA GLU A 115 -22.89 -11.88 0.56
C GLU A 115 -21.39 -11.67 0.34
N VAL A 116 -20.89 -10.45 0.57
CA VAL A 116 -19.47 -10.11 0.48
C VAL A 116 -18.73 -10.65 1.70
N VAL A 117 -17.74 -11.50 1.47
CA VAL A 117 -16.96 -12.19 2.51
C VAL A 117 -15.46 -11.87 2.46
N GLY A 118 -15.04 -11.06 1.49
CA GLY A 118 -13.66 -10.62 1.38
C GLY A 118 -13.51 -9.41 0.47
N TRP A 119 -12.42 -8.67 0.69
CA TRP A 119 -12.13 -7.41 0.05
C TRP A 119 -10.65 -7.28 -0.26
N CYS A 120 -10.34 -6.85 -1.46
CA CYS A 120 -8.99 -6.51 -1.91
C CYS A 120 -9.01 -5.19 -2.68
N TRP A 121 -8.05 -4.31 -2.39
CA TRP A 121 -7.90 -3.06 -3.10
C TRP A 121 -6.46 -2.83 -3.54
N VAL A 122 -6.28 -2.72 -4.84
CA VAL A 122 -5.02 -2.33 -5.49
C VAL A 122 -5.26 -1.04 -6.26
N SER A 123 -4.40 -0.04 -6.10
CA SER A 123 -4.49 1.22 -6.84
C SER A 123 -3.22 1.48 -7.63
N VAL A 124 -3.36 1.82 -8.91
CA VAL A 124 -2.23 2.22 -9.75
C VAL A 124 -1.84 3.67 -9.43
N ASN A 125 -0.54 3.90 -9.34
CA ASN A 125 0.04 5.20 -9.02
C ASN A 125 1.24 5.48 -9.93
N GLN A 126 1.69 6.72 -9.95
CA GLN A 126 2.92 7.13 -10.62
C GLN A 126 3.86 7.77 -9.62
N ASN A 127 5.11 7.36 -9.62
CA ASN A 127 6.16 8.00 -8.82
C ASN A 127 6.48 9.36 -9.41
N GLN A 128 6.24 10.43 -8.65
CA GLN A 128 6.46 11.80 -9.11
C GLN A 128 7.95 12.14 -9.34
N MET A 129 8.86 11.38 -8.73
CA MET A 129 10.31 11.61 -8.85
C MET A 129 10.91 10.90 -10.06
N THR A 130 10.45 9.68 -10.37
CA THR A 130 11.02 8.85 -11.44
C THR A 130 10.12 8.74 -12.66
N GLY A 131 8.83 9.05 -12.53
CA GLY A 131 7.83 8.86 -13.58
C GLY A 131 7.33 7.41 -13.72
N ASP A 132 7.90 6.46 -12.98
CA ASP A 132 7.55 5.06 -13.06
C ASP A 132 6.15 4.79 -12.52
N ARG A 133 5.46 3.84 -13.14
CA ARG A 133 4.16 3.36 -12.68
C ARG A 133 4.35 2.19 -11.72
N TYR A 134 3.63 2.23 -10.61
CA TYR A 134 3.61 1.17 -9.61
C TYR A 134 2.20 0.99 -9.06
N ALA A 135 1.93 -0.11 -8.38
CA ALA A 135 0.68 -0.32 -7.66
C ALA A 135 0.89 -0.23 -6.15
N ASN A 136 -0.07 0.39 -5.45
CA ASN A 136 -0.22 0.26 -4.01
C ASN A 136 -1.23 -0.84 -3.71
N PHE A 137 -0.80 -1.87 -2.99
CA PHE A 137 -1.69 -2.83 -2.35
C PHE A 137 -2.21 -2.19 -1.06
N ARG A 138 -3.46 -1.76 -1.06
CA ARG A 138 -4.03 -0.92 -0.01
C ARG A 138 -4.71 -1.72 1.09
N SER A 139 -5.51 -2.72 0.71
CA SER A 139 -6.35 -3.46 1.64
C SER A 139 -6.48 -4.91 1.24
N LEU A 140 -6.48 -5.80 2.22
CA LEU A 140 -6.89 -7.19 2.10
C LEU A 140 -7.55 -7.60 3.41
N ALA A 141 -8.81 -7.98 3.36
CA ALA A 141 -9.53 -8.55 4.48
C ALA A 141 -10.46 -9.67 4.00
N VAL A 142 -10.67 -10.65 4.87
CA VAL A 142 -11.59 -11.76 4.64
C VAL A 142 -12.30 -12.04 5.95
N ALA A 143 -13.61 -12.24 5.92
CA ALA A 143 -14.43 -12.64 7.05
C ALA A 143 -13.91 -13.94 7.70
N PRO A 144 -14.28 -14.24 8.94
CA PRO A 144 -13.92 -15.48 9.60
C PRO A 144 -14.62 -16.67 8.92
N LEU A 145 -13.89 -17.36 8.02
CA LEU A 145 -14.31 -18.53 7.26
C LEU A 145 -13.32 -19.67 7.52
N ASP A 146 -13.77 -20.92 7.41
CA ASP A 146 -12.89 -22.08 7.53
C ASP A 146 -11.77 -22.08 6.47
N ASN A 147 -12.10 -21.62 5.25
CA ASN A 147 -11.17 -21.47 4.13
C ASN A 147 -10.66 -20.04 3.94
N ARG A 148 -10.63 -19.22 4.99
CA ARG A 148 -10.20 -17.82 4.97
C ARG A 148 -8.86 -17.61 4.24
N ALA A 149 -7.90 -18.50 4.47
CA ALA A 149 -6.57 -18.38 3.86
C ALA A 149 -6.62 -18.57 2.34
N ASP A 150 -7.44 -19.50 1.84
CA ASP A 150 -7.58 -19.73 0.39
C ASP A 150 -8.32 -18.58 -0.30
N VAL A 151 -9.33 -18.01 0.36
CA VAL A 151 -10.04 -16.82 -0.15
C VAL A 151 -9.11 -15.61 -0.18
N ALA A 152 -8.28 -15.40 0.84
CA ALA A 152 -7.27 -14.34 0.86
C ALA A 152 -6.22 -14.53 -0.24
N GLU A 153 -5.77 -15.77 -0.47
CA GLU A 153 -4.84 -16.10 -1.55
C GLU A 153 -5.44 -15.83 -2.92
N LEU A 154 -6.72 -16.18 -3.12
CA LEU A 154 -7.44 -15.90 -4.36
C LEU A 154 -7.56 -14.39 -4.62
N LEU A 155 -7.99 -13.60 -3.63
CA LEU A 155 -8.11 -12.15 -3.74
C LEU A 155 -6.77 -11.47 -4.06
N LEU A 156 -5.69 -11.91 -3.40
CA LEU A 156 -4.35 -11.37 -3.67
C LEU A 156 -3.87 -11.74 -5.08
N THR A 157 -4.14 -12.97 -5.52
CA THR A 157 -3.82 -13.41 -6.88
C THR A 157 -4.54 -12.55 -7.92
N GLU A 158 -5.84 -12.30 -7.74
CA GLU A 158 -6.62 -11.41 -8.61
C GLU A 158 -6.02 -9.98 -8.66
N GLY A 159 -5.67 -9.43 -7.50
CA GLY A 159 -5.04 -8.12 -7.42
C GLY A 159 -3.70 -8.03 -8.15
N LEU A 160 -2.86 -9.07 -8.06
CA LEU A 160 -1.58 -9.14 -8.75
C LEU A 160 -1.76 -9.36 -10.27
N GLU A 161 -2.74 -10.16 -10.68
CA GLU A 161 -3.09 -10.32 -12.09
C GLU A 161 -3.61 -9.02 -12.70
N PHE A 162 -4.43 -8.25 -11.95
CA PHE A 162 -4.82 -6.91 -12.36
C PHE A 162 -3.59 -6.01 -12.60
N CYS A 163 -2.58 -6.03 -11.72
CA CYS A 163 -1.35 -5.28 -11.89
C CYS A 163 -0.65 -5.66 -13.21
N LEU A 164 -0.44 -6.96 -13.45
CA LEU A 164 0.21 -7.43 -14.67
C LEU A 164 -0.57 -7.06 -15.94
N ALA A 165 -1.91 -7.18 -15.92
CA ALA A 165 -2.77 -6.82 -17.05
C ALA A 165 -2.66 -5.32 -17.40
N ASN A 166 -2.29 -4.48 -16.41
CA ASN A 166 -2.07 -3.04 -16.59
C ASN A 166 -0.59 -2.65 -16.81
N GLY A 167 0.29 -3.64 -17.04
CA GLY A 167 1.72 -3.41 -17.27
C GLY A 167 2.49 -2.93 -16.03
N ILE A 168 1.97 -3.21 -14.83
CA ILE A 168 2.62 -2.86 -13.57
C ILE A 168 3.48 -4.03 -13.12
N THR A 169 4.76 -3.77 -12.88
CA THR A 169 5.74 -4.76 -12.44
C THR A 169 6.21 -4.55 -11.01
N GLU A 170 5.89 -3.40 -10.40
CA GLU A 170 6.21 -3.11 -9.01
C GLU A 170 4.91 -2.92 -8.19
N VAL A 171 4.78 -3.69 -7.12
CA VAL A 171 3.65 -3.60 -6.18
C VAL A 171 4.16 -3.31 -4.79
N VAL A 172 3.73 -2.19 -4.22
CA VAL A 172 4.11 -1.74 -2.87
C VAL A 172 2.99 -2.05 -1.89
N GLY A 173 3.26 -2.89 -0.90
CA GLY A 173 2.37 -3.17 0.22
C GLY A 173 2.84 -2.45 1.48
N ARG A 174 1.94 -1.78 2.18
CA ARG A 174 2.22 -1.19 3.50
C ARG A 174 1.50 -1.98 4.57
N VAL A 175 2.23 -2.40 5.59
CA VAL A 175 1.68 -3.19 6.69
C VAL A 175 2.25 -2.69 8.01
N HIS A 176 1.39 -2.57 9.03
CA HIS A 176 1.85 -2.25 10.37
C HIS A 176 2.72 -3.39 10.93
N VAL A 177 3.79 -3.05 11.66
CA VAL A 177 4.75 -4.03 12.19
C VAL A 177 4.09 -5.11 13.06
N GLY A 178 3.01 -4.75 13.78
CA GLY A 178 2.22 -5.65 14.62
C GLY A 178 1.22 -6.55 13.84
N ASN A 179 0.96 -6.28 12.55
CA ASN A 179 0.06 -7.11 11.75
C ASN A 179 0.80 -8.34 11.21
N VAL A 180 1.07 -9.30 12.10
CA VAL A 180 1.81 -10.53 11.78
C VAL A 180 1.11 -11.38 10.70
N PRO A 181 -0.23 -11.59 10.73
CA PRO A 181 -0.91 -12.35 9.69
C PRO A 181 -0.66 -11.79 8.29
N MET A 182 -0.83 -10.48 8.10
CA MET A 182 -0.63 -9.86 6.79
C MET A 182 0.84 -9.90 6.33
N ARG A 183 1.80 -9.74 7.24
CA ARG A 183 3.23 -9.90 6.95
C ARG A 183 3.57 -11.32 6.48
N THR A 184 2.90 -12.32 7.03
CA THR A 184 3.06 -13.73 6.60
C THR A 184 2.54 -13.92 5.18
N VAL A 185 1.37 -13.35 4.86
CA VAL A 185 0.83 -13.35 3.49
C VAL A 185 1.80 -12.68 2.52
N TYR A 186 2.29 -11.49 2.85
CA TYR A 186 3.24 -10.78 1.99
C TYR A 186 4.49 -11.59 1.68
N ARG A 187 5.10 -12.23 2.71
CA ARG A 187 6.27 -13.10 2.51
C ARG A 187 5.97 -14.29 1.59
N LYS A 188 4.80 -14.93 1.78
CA LYS A 188 4.36 -16.05 0.93
C LYS A 188 4.29 -15.64 -0.55
N PHE A 189 3.92 -14.39 -0.83
CA PHE A 189 3.81 -13.85 -2.17
C PHE A 189 5.08 -13.15 -2.69
N GLY A 190 6.20 -13.26 -1.96
CA GLY A 190 7.50 -12.74 -2.41
C GLY A 190 7.66 -11.22 -2.21
N PHE A 191 6.88 -10.60 -1.31
CA PHE A 191 7.13 -9.21 -0.92
C PHE A 191 8.34 -9.13 0.02
N ASP A 192 9.31 -8.31 -0.35
CA ASP A 192 10.48 -8.01 0.45
C ASP A 192 10.35 -6.65 1.15
N PRO A 193 10.91 -6.49 2.38
CA PRO A 193 10.97 -5.19 3.03
C PRO A 193 11.81 -4.20 2.23
N ALA A 194 11.19 -3.10 1.76
CA ALA A 194 11.86 -2.10 0.93
C ALA A 194 12.08 -0.76 1.63
N THR A 195 11.20 -0.39 2.58
CA THR A 195 11.26 0.91 3.26
C THR A 195 11.00 0.76 4.75
N LEU A 196 11.58 1.68 5.53
CA LEU A 196 11.34 1.81 6.97
C LEU A 196 10.64 3.14 7.27
N THR A 197 9.52 3.10 7.97
CA THR A 197 8.85 4.30 8.48
C THR A 197 9.21 4.50 9.95
N MET A 198 9.77 5.66 10.26
CA MET A 198 10.08 6.09 11.64
C MET A 198 9.00 7.06 12.11
N LYS A 199 8.56 6.95 13.38
CA LYS A 199 7.54 7.80 13.99
C LYS A 199 8.10 8.42 15.27
N LEU A 200 8.03 9.75 15.37
CA LEU A 200 8.29 10.51 16.59
C LEU A 200 6.96 11.14 17.06
N ARG A 201 6.61 10.93 18.31
CA ARG A 201 5.50 11.66 18.96
C ARG A 201 6.09 12.84 19.73
N LEU A 202 5.62 14.04 19.43
CA LEU A 202 5.96 15.23 20.19
C LEU A 202 4.99 15.35 21.39
N PRO A 203 5.44 15.95 22.50
CA PRO A 203 4.55 16.21 23.63
C PRO A 203 3.42 17.16 23.20
N GLU A 204 2.20 16.92 23.67
CA GLU A 204 1.11 17.86 23.52
C GLU A 204 1.42 19.10 24.37
N GLU A 205 1.46 20.30 23.76
CA GLU A 205 1.54 21.54 24.50
C GLU A 205 0.17 21.76 25.18
N ASP A 206 0.20 21.87 26.52
CA ASP A 206 -0.98 22.20 27.31
C ASP A 206 -1.48 23.60 26.88
N PRO A 207 -2.70 23.74 26.34
CA PRO A 207 -3.23 25.03 25.93
C PRO A 207 -3.45 25.85 27.22
N ARG A 208 -2.58 26.83 27.48
CA ARG A 208 -2.72 27.81 28.54
C ARG A 208 -3.83 28.82 28.25
#